data_b90dd0200c12d32d1621b90829391837
#
_entry.id   b90dd0200c12d32d1621b90829391837
#
_cell.length_a   1.000
_cell.length_b   1.000
_cell.length_c   1.000
_cell.angle_alpha   90.00
_cell.angle_beta   90.00
_cell.angle_gamma   90.00
#
_symmetry.space_group_name_H-M   'P 1'
#
loop_
_entity.id
_entity.type
_entity.pdbx_description
1 polymer ?
#
loop_
_entity_poly.entity_id
_entity_poly.type
_entity_poly.pdbx_seq_one_letter_code
_entity_poly.pdbx_strand_id
1 'polypeptide(L)'
;MAIRAEDMWQSSLKSRGDFQRDGAAGRLSDRLLMTAESVWQEAMEKQFLREMADGTLRPERFRYYMIIDDLYLIEYIKTLRIIEERSAEPEIRRFLQDTIKATEEELRRVHIPNMVQLGITEKEIAETSVPEKVKDYILYMRGLALERPVLESLTALLDCSWAYAYIADHMVGRYGEKIRNSPYRDWFTAYTSREYTDSNRAWIDMVDSLADSPDEERQEELCRIFVTCAGYENDFWDAVYCGEE
;
A
#
# COMPACT_ATOMS: atom_id res chain seq x y z
N MET A 1 -27.33 -6.72 1.12
CA MET A 1 -27.27 -7.94 0.27
C MET A 1 -25.79 -8.22 0.12
N ALA A 2 -25.27 -9.24 0.78
CA ALA A 2 -23.84 -9.51 0.75
C ALA A 2 -23.44 -9.95 -0.66
N ILE A 3 -22.50 -9.25 -1.28
CA ILE A 3 -21.88 -9.64 -2.55
C ILE A 3 -21.15 -10.96 -2.31
N ARG A 4 -21.36 -11.97 -3.13
CA ARG A 4 -20.68 -13.26 -2.94
C ARG A 4 -19.20 -13.10 -3.31
N ALA A 5 -18.33 -13.79 -2.60
CA ALA A 5 -16.87 -13.79 -2.85
C ALA A 5 -16.50 -14.12 -4.31
N GLU A 6 -17.32 -14.96 -4.98
CA GLU A 6 -17.17 -15.29 -6.40
C GLU A 6 -17.41 -14.09 -7.31
N ASP A 7 -18.40 -13.24 -6.98
CA ASP A 7 -18.72 -12.04 -7.77
C ASP A 7 -17.61 -10.98 -7.62
N MET A 8 -17.00 -10.88 -6.44
CA MET A 8 -15.85 -10.01 -6.19
C MET A 8 -14.62 -10.49 -6.98
N TRP A 9 -14.35 -11.80 -6.98
CA TRP A 9 -13.26 -12.39 -7.75
C TRP A 9 -13.43 -12.16 -9.27
N GLN A 10 -14.63 -12.34 -9.80
CA GLN A 10 -14.92 -12.07 -11.22
C GLN A 10 -14.82 -10.59 -11.57
N SER A 11 -15.13 -9.69 -10.62
CA SER A 11 -14.95 -8.25 -10.78
C SER A 11 -13.47 -7.87 -10.81
N SER A 12 -12.65 -8.43 -9.92
CA SER A 12 -11.20 -8.18 -9.89
C SER A 12 -10.50 -8.64 -11.18
N LEU A 13 -10.95 -9.76 -11.77
CA LEU A 13 -10.42 -10.22 -13.06
C LEU A 13 -10.76 -9.30 -14.23
N LYS A 14 -11.83 -8.51 -14.14
CA LYS A 14 -12.26 -7.57 -15.19
C LYS A 14 -11.59 -6.21 -15.09
N SER A 15 -11.13 -5.81 -13.91
CA SER A 15 -10.41 -4.55 -13.70
C SER A 15 -8.94 -4.59 -14.15
N ARG A 16 -8.47 -5.75 -14.59
CA ARG A 16 -7.13 -5.90 -15.17
C ARG A 16 -6.95 -5.01 -16.39
N GLY A 17 -6.02 -4.12 -16.34
CA GLY A 17 -5.70 -3.17 -17.39
C GLY A 17 -5.93 -1.71 -17.02
N ASP A 18 -6.58 -1.43 -15.88
CA ASP A 18 -6.82 -0.05 -15.45
C ASP A 18 -5.54 0.66 -14.97
N PHE A 19 -4.46 -0.09 -14.71
CA PHE A 19 -3.12 0.45 -14.46
C PHE A 19 -2.26 0.55 -15.73
N GLN A 20 -2.76 0.13 -16.90
CA GLN A 20 -2.07 0.31 -18.17
C GLN A 20 -2.24 1.77 -18.65
N ARG A 21 -1.11 2.38 -18.98
CA ARG A 21 -0.85 3.71 -19.47
C ARG A 21 -1.99 4.28 -20.33
N ASP A 22 -2.75 5.24 -19.84
CA ASP A 22 -3.40 6.21 -20.70
C ASP A 22 -2.32 7.19 -21.16
N GLY A 23 -1.89 7.02 -22.41
CA GLY A 23 -0.70 7.64 -22.96
C GLY A 23 -0.75 9.16 -23.15
N ALA A 24 -0.68 9.90 -22.06
CA ALA A 24 -0.18 11.26 -22.08
C ALA A 24 1.29 11.21 -21.62
N ALA A 25 2.21 11.06 -22.57
CA ALA A 25 3.65 11.09 -22.30
C ALA A 25 4.00 12.41 -21.59
N GLY A 26 4.43 12.30 -20.33
CA GLY A 26 4.93 13.44 -19.56
C GLY A 26 4.37 13.61 -18.16
N ARG A 27 3.45 12.76 -17.66
CA ARG A 27 2.97 12.86 -16.28
C ARG A 27 4.03 12.36 -15.30
N LEU A 28 4.04 12.93 -14.08
CA LEU A 28 4.94 12.46 -13.02
C LEU A 28 4.68 10.99 -12.69
N SER A 29 3.42 10.57 -12.62
CA SER A 29 3.03 9.19 -12.31
C SER A 29 3.62 8.16 -13.29
N ASP A 30 3.75 8.48 -14.59
CA ASP A 30 4.39 7.58 -15.57
C ASP A 30 5.87 7.35 -15.20
N ARG A 31 6.57 8.40 -14.76
CA ARG A 31 7.98 8.31 -14.32
C ARG A 31 8.13 7.55 -13.01
N LEU A 32 7.24 7.80 -12.05
CA LEU A 32 7.21 7.08 -10.76
C LEU A 32 7.05 5.58 -11.01
N LEU A 33 6.06 5.19 -11.82
CA LEU A 33 5.84 3.79 -12.19
C LEU A 33 7.08 3.17 -12.83
N MET A 34 7.65 3.82 -13.84
CA MET A 34 8.85 3.31 -14.53
C MET A 34 10.03 3.12 -13.57
N THR A 35 10.15 3.98 -12.57
CA THR A 35 11.26 3.94 -11.59
C THR A 35 11.06 2.83 -10.56
N ALA A 36 9.82 2.61 -10.10
CA ALA A 36 9.51 1.63 -9.05
C ALA A 36 9.22 0.21 -9.60
N GLU A 37 8.88 0.07 -10.88
CA GLU A 37 8.40 -1.19 -11.44
C GLU A 37 9.33 -2.37 -11.17
N SER A 38 10.65 -2.20 -11.31
CA SER A 38 11.61 -3.28 -11.04
C SER A 38 11.65 -3.68 -9.56
N VAL A 39 11.46 -2.72 -8.65
CA VAL A 39 11.44 -2.95 -7.20
C VAL A 39 10.16 -3.67 -6.80
N TRP A 40 9.01 -3.29 -7.37
CA TRP A 40 7.74 -3.99 -7.15
C TRP A 40 7.73 -5.40 -7.77
N GLN A 41 8.43 -5.60 -8.90
CA GLN A 41 8.63 -6.94 -9.45
C GLN A 41 9.47 -7.82 -8.51
N GLU A 42 10.50 -7.26 -7.86
CA GLU A 42 11.25 -7.95 -6.82
C GLU A 42 10.37 -8.30 -5.61
N ALA A 43 9.46 -7.40 -5.19
CA ALA A 43 8.51 -7.68 -4.13
C ALA A 43 7.69 -8.95 -4.38
N MET A 44 7.23 -9.16 -5.62
CA MET A 44 6.46 -10.35 -5.99
C MET A 44 7.25 -11.68 -5.88
N GLU A 45 8.58 -11.61 -5.81
CA GLU A 45 9.44 -12.77 -5.57
C GLU A 45 9.75 -12.99 -4.08
N LYS A 46 9.33 -12.07 -3.19
CA LYS A 46 9.47 -12.24 -1.74
C LYS A 46 8.71 -13.48 -1.26
N GLN A 47 9.32 -14.20 -0.35
CA GLN A 47 8.80 -15.50 0.09
C GLN A 47 7.42 -15.37 0.74
N PHE A 48 7.19 -14.29 1.51
CA PHE A 48 5.89 -14.00 2.12
C PHE A 48 4.77 -13.97 1.06
N LEU A 49 4.91 -13.16 0.04
CA LEU A 49 3.90 -12.97 -1.01
C LEU A 49 3.70 -14.24 -1.85
N ARG A 50 4.78 -14.95 -2.18
CA ARG A 50 4.70 -16.21 -2.95
C ARG A 50 3.98 -17.30 -2.19
N GLU A 51 4.33 -17.51 -0.91
CA GLU A 51 3.68 -18.51 -0.06
C GLU A 51 2.22 -18.14 0.22
N MET A 52 1.91 -16.85 0.35
CA MET A 52 0.54 -16.36 0.48
C MET A 52 -0.28 -16.68 -0.78
N ALA A 53 0.27 -16.41 -1.97
CA ALA A 53 -0.38 -16.72 -3.24
C ALA A 53 -0.56 -18.24 -3.47
N ASP A 54 0.43 -19.05 -3.09
CA ASP A 54 0.37 -20.51 -3.17
C ASP A 54 -0.49 -21.15 -2.07
N GLY A 55 -0.88 -20.40 -1.04
CA GLY A 55 -1.61 -20.89 0.13
C GLY A 55 -0.76 -21.70 1.11
N THR A 56 0.57 -21.62 1.00
CA THR A 56 1.52 -22.37 1.84
C THR A 56 2.11 -21.54 2.97
N LEU A 57 1.82 -20.22 3.04
CA LEU A 57 2.27 -19.35 4.11
C LEU A 57 1.74 -19.89 5.45
N ARG A 58 2.63 -20.00 6.43
CA ARG A 58 2.24 -20.45 7.77
C ARG A 58 1.33 -19.41 8.44
N PRO A 59 0.23 -19.83 9.08
CA PRO A 59 -0.72 -18.91 9.72
C PRO A 59 -0.07 -17.95 10.72
N GLU A 60 0.98 -18.38 11.43
CA GLU A 60 1.68 -17.56 12.42
C GLU A 60 2.38 -16.35 11.76
N ARG A 61 2.90 -16.53 10.53
CA ARG A 61 3.52 -15.44 9.77
C ARG A 61 2.48 -14.42 9.29
N PHE A 62 1.32 -14.91 8.85
CA PHE A 62 0.23 -14.03 8.48
C PHE A 62 -0.34 -13.28 9.69
N ARG A 63 -0.41 -13.93 10.87
CA ARG A 63 -0.78 -13.28 12.13
C ARG A 63 0.20 -12.15 12.48
N TYR A 64 1.50 -12.44 12.39
CA TYR A 64 2.55 -11.45 12.65
C TYR A 64 2.46 -10.26 11.68
N TYR A 65 2.31 -10.54 10.38
CA TYR A 65 2.04 -9.52 9.36
C TYR A 65 0.86 -8.63 9.75
N MET A 66 -0.29 -9.21 10.12
CA MET A 66 -1.48 -8.45 10.49
C MET A 66 -1.25 -7.50 11.68
N ILE A 67 -0.42 -7.91 12.66
CA ILE A 67 -0.08 -7.05 13.79
C ILE A 67 0.84 -5.90 13.35
N ILE A 68 1.89 -6.21 12.58
CA ILE A 68 2.85 -5.20 12.12
C ILE A 68 2.20 -4.21 11.17
N ASP A 69 1.34 -4.67 10.27
CA ASP A 69 0.62 -3.85 9.31
C ASP A 69 -0.40 -2.92 10.00
N ASP A 70 -1.11 -3.40 11.04
CA ASP A 70 -1.99 -2.57 11.87
C ASP A 70 -1.22 -1.44 12.56
N LEU A 71 -0.08 -1.76 13.19
CA LEU A 71 0.80 -0.78 13.84
C LEU A 71 1.37 0.22 12.82
N TYR A 72 1.73 -0.24 11.63
CA TYR A 72 2.21 0.61 10.53
C TYR A 72 1.11 1.57 10.06
N LEU A 73 -0.12 1.09 9.82
CA LEU A 73 -1.23 1.93 9.36
C LEU A 73 -1.64 2.98 10.39
N ILE A 74 -1.51 2.70 11.68
CA ILE A 74 -1.71 3.72 12.73
C ILE A 74 -0.71 4.87 12.57
N GLU A 75 0.56 4.58 12.33
CA GLU A 75 1.59 5.62 12.11
C GLU A 75 1.44 6.32 10.74
N TYR A 76 0.99 5.59 9.73
CA TYR A 76 0.64 6.13 8.42
C TYR A 76 -0.47 7.19 8.52
N ILE A 77 -1.55 6.90 9.26
CA ILE A 77 -2.62 7.86 9.54
C ILE A 77 -2.09 9.11 10.26
N LYS A 78 -1.20 8.94 11.26
CA LYS A 78 -0.57 10.08 11.93
C LYS A 78 0.24 10.93 10.97
N THR A 79 0.94 10.31 10.03
CA THR A 79 1.71 10.99 8.99
C THR A 79 0.80 11.75 8.04
N LEU A 80 -0.33 11.16 7.60
CA LEU A 80 -1.35 11.86 6.80
C LEU A 80 -1.90 13.11 7.51
N ARG A 81 -2.15 13.03 8.83
CA ARG A 81 -2.61 14.17 9.61
C ARG A 81 -1.59 15.32 9.65
N ILE A 82 -0.30 15.00 9.76
CA ILE A 82 0.77 16.00 9.70
C ILE A 82 0.72 16.74 8.34
N ILE A 83 0.56 16.01 7.24
CA ILE A 83 0.47 16.62 5.90
C ILE A 83 -0.81 17.47 5.78
N GLU A 84 -1.95 16.97 6.28
CA GLU A 84 -3.21 17.69 6.28
C GLU A 84 -3.10 19.03 7.02
N GLU A 85 -2.55 19.04 8.23
CA GLU A 85 -2.38 20.25 9.05
C GLU A 85 -1.47 21.29 8.37
N ARG A 86 -0.46 20.82 7.62
CA ARG A 86 0.49 21.69 6.90
C ARG A 86 -0.01 22.15 5.53
N SER A 87 -1.03 21.51 4.99
CA SER A 87 -1.58 21.85 3.67
C SER A 87 -2.39 23.13 3.74
N ALA A 88 -2.08 24.11 2.89
CA ALA A 88 -2.83 25.38 2.79
C ALA A 88 -4.07 25.23 1.88
N GLU A 89 -3.98 24.42 0.84
CA GLU A 89 -5.00 24.27 -0.20
C GLU A 89 -6.18 23.43 0.29
N PRO A 90 -7.42 23.96 0.20
CA PRO A 90 -8.61 23.24 0.69
C PRO A 90 -8.87 21.91 -0.02
N GLU A 91 -8.47 21.79 -1.29
CA GLU A 91 -8.65 20.59 -2.08
C GLU A 91 -7.75 19.45 -1.56
N ILE A 92 -6.48 19.74 -1.31
CA ILE A 92 -5.52 18.78 -0.73
C ILE A 92 -5.98 18.35 0.65
N ARG A 93 -6.42 19.29 1.49
CA ARG A 93 -6.93 18.98 2.83
C ARG A 93 -8.14 18.04 2.78
N ARG A 94 -9.08 18.30 1.86
CA ARG A 94 -10.25 17.43 1.70
C ARG A 94 -9.83 16.03 1.25
N PHE A 95 -8.96 15.92 0.26
CA PHE A 95 -8.40 14.66 -0.21
C PHE A 95 -7.75 13.87 0.95
N LEU A 96 -6.91 14.52 1.76
CA LEU A 96 -6.26 13.89 2.91
C LEU A 96 -7.26 13.45 3.98
N GLN A 97 -8.29 14.26 4.27
CA GLN A 97 -9.36 13.89 5.20
C GLN A 97 -10.14 12.66 4.73
N ASP A 98 -10.45 12.58 3.43
CA ASP A 98 -11.13 11.43 2.85
C ASP A 98 -10.22 10.19 2.89
N THR A 99 -8.93 10.33 2.61
CA THR A 99 -7.94 9.25 2.70
C THR A 99 -7.77 8.76 4.14
N ILE A 100 -7.61 9.65 5.11
CA ILE A 100 -7.53 9.30 6.54
C ILE A 100 -8.76 8.49 6.95
N LYS A 101 -9.96 8.99 6.58
CA LYS A 101 -11.21 8.31 6.89
C LYS A 101 -11.29 6.92 6.26
N ALA A 102 -10.84 6.78 5.00
CA ALA A 102 -10.82 5.49 4.31
C ALA A 102 -9.89 4.49 5.01
N THR A 103 -8.69 4.93 5.41
CA THR A 103 -7.71 4.09 6.12
C THR A 103 -8.20 3.71 7.53
N GLU A 104 -8.82 4.64 8.26
CA GLU A 104 -9.46 4.33 9.56
C GLU A 104 -10.61 3.32 9.41
N GLU A 105 -11.37 3.41 8.32
CA GLU A 105 -12.44 2.48 7.99
C GLU A 105 -11.89 1.09 7.64
N GLU A 106 -10.75 1.01 6.94
CA GLU A 106 -10.02 -0.23 6.64
C GLU A 106 -9.57 -0.92 7.93
N LEU A 107 -8.91 -0.19 8.83
CA LEU A 107 -8.53 -0.72 10.16
C LEU A 107 -9.74 -1.30 10.89
N ARG A 108 -10.85 -0.57 10.91
CA ARG A 108 -12.04 -0.96 11.67
C ARG A 108 -12.81 -2.11 11.03
N ARG A 109 -12.89 -2.17 9.69
CA ARG A 109 -13.75 -3.14 8.98
C ARG A 109 -13.01 -4.37 8.47
N VAL A 110 -11.70 -4.25 8.25
CA VAL A 110 -10.88 -5.32 7.69
C VAL A 110 -9.92 -5.84 8.75
N HIS A 111 -9.04 -4.99 9.31
CA HIS A 111 -8.00 -5.43 10.23
C HIS A 111 -8.58 -6.01 11.53
N ILE A 112 -9.39 -5.25 12.25
CA ILE A 112 -9.94 -5.71 13.55
C ILE A 112 -10.71 -7.03 13.42
N PRO A 113 -11.65 -7.22 12.46
CA PRO A 113 -12.34 -8.49 12.30
C PRO A 113 -11.40 -9.65 11.93
N ASN A 114 -10.41 -9.43 11.07
CA ASN A 114 -9.43 -10.45 10.72
C ASN A 114 -8.56 -10.82 11.93
N MET A 115 -8.09 -9.86 12.71
CA MET A 115 -7.33 -10.12 13.93
C MET A 115 -8.15 -10.92 14.95
N VAL A 116 -9.43 -10.60 15.13
CA VAL A 116 -10.34 -11.37 15.98
C VAL A 116 -10.50 -12.81 15.47
N GLN A 117 -10.68 -12.99 14.17
CA GLN A 117 -10.79 -14.32 13.56
C GLN A 117 -9.51 -15.15 13.71
N LEU A 118 -8.35 -14.48 13.61
CA LEU A 118 -7.04 -15.10 13.84
C LEU A 118 -6.72 -15.31 15.32
N GLY A 119 -7.58 -14.87 16.25
CA GLY A 119 -7.37 -14.98 17.69
C GLY A 119 -6.23 -14.10 18.21
N ILE A 120 -5.93 -12.99 17.52
CA ILE A 120 -4.94 -11.99 17.97
C ILE A 120 -5.56 -11.19 19.10
N THR A 121 -4.83 -11.03 20.19
CA THR A 121 -5.29 -10.31 21.39
C THR A 121 -4.65 -8.94 21.50
N GLU A 122 -5.33 -8.00 22.17
CA GLU A 122 -4.76 -6.67 22.48
C GLU A 122 -3.42 -6.76 23.22
N LYS A 123 -3.27 -7.78 24.07
CA LYS A 123 -2.01 -8.02 24.79
C LYS A 123 -0.89 -8.40 23.83
N GLU A 124 -1.16 -9.28 22.86
CA GLU A 124 -0.20 -9.71 21.85
C GLU A 124 0.23 -8.51 20.98
N ILE A 125 -0.72 -7.66 20.56
CA ILE A 125 -0.41 -6.43 19.82
C ILE A 125 0.50 -5.51 20.65
N ALA A 126 0.17 -5.29 21.93
CA ALA A 126 0.94 -4.40 22.81
C ALA A 126 2.35 -4.92 23.14
N GLU A 127 2.55 -6.25 23.14
CA GLU A 127 3.83 -6.89 23.40
C GLU A 127 4.68 -7.10 22.13
N THR A 128 4.08 -6.95 20.94
CA THR A 128 4.80 -7.12 19.67
C THR A 128 5.64 -5.88 19.37
N SER A 129 6.94 -6.09 19.17
CA SER A 129 7.85 -5.04 18.76
C SER A 129 7.80 -4.83 17.25
N VAL A 130 7.69 -3.59 16.80
CA VAL A 130 7.81 -3.25 15.39
C VAL A 130 9.27 -3.47 14.93
N PRO A 131 9.52 -4.23 13.86
CA PRO A 131 10.87 -4.44 13.33
C PRO A 131 11.57 -3.12 12.96
N GLU A 132 12.89 -3.07 13.10
CA GLU A 132 13.67 -1.84 12.86
C GLU A 132 13.49 -1.32 11.43
N LYS A 133 13.47 -2.20 10.43
CA LYS A 133 13.21 -1.85 9.03
C LYS A 133 11.85 -1.17 8.82
N VAL A 134 10.82 -1.61 9.54
CA VAL A 134 9.48 -1.00 9.47
C VAL A 134 9.48 0.37 10.18
N LYS A 135 10.20 0.49 11.30
CA LYS A 135 10.40 1.78 11.97
C LYS A 135 11.13 2.78 11.09
N ASP A 136 12.18 2.36 10.38
CA ASP A 136 12.93 3.21 9.45
C ASP A 136 12.02 3.74 8.35
N TYR A 137 11.13 2.91 7.81
CA TYR A 137 10.14 3.33 6.82
C TYR A 137 9.18 4.38 7.38
N ILE A 138 8.60 4.12 8.56
CA ILE A 138 7.71 5.07 9.24
C ILE A 138 8.42 6.40 9.50
N LEU A 139 9.66 6.36 9.99
CA LEU A 139 10.46 7.55 10.27
C LEU A 139 10.80 8.33 9.00
N TYR A 140 11.09 7.63 7.90
CA TYR A 140 11.35 8.26 6.60
C TYR A 140 10.13 9.05 6.10
N MET A 141 8.96 8.43 6.03
CA MET A 141 7.72 9.09 5.61
C MET A 141 7.36 10.26 6.53
N ARG A 142 7.48 10.06 7.85
CA ARG A 142 7.20 11.12 8.84
C ARG A 142 8.18 12.28 8.72
N GLY A 143 9.46 12.01 8.47
CA GLY A 143 10.47 13.04 8.23
C GLY A 143 10.12 13.90 7.02
N LEU A 144 9.73 13.28 5.90
CA LEU A 144 9.25 14.01 4.73
C LEU A 144 8.00 14.85 5.06
N ALA A 145 7.03 14.27 5.78
CA ALA A 145 5.81 14.97 6.16
C ALA A 145 6.06 16.20 7.04
N LEU A 146 7.10 16.20 7.88
CA LEU A 146 7.45 17.29 8.76
C LEU A 146 8.30 18.38 8.07
N GLU A 147 9.20 17.99 7.16
CA GLU A 147 10.29 18.85 6.70
C GLU A 147 10.16 19.25 5.23
N ARG A 148 9.44 18.48 4.43
CA ARG A 148 9.37 18.67 2.98
C ARG A 148 8.05 19.30 2.54
N PRO A 149 7.98 19.87 1.32
CA PRO A 149 6.70 20.30 0.72
C PRO A 149 5.71 19.14 0.60
N VAL A 150 4.41 19.48 0.47
CA VAL A 150 3.30 18.52 0.46
C VAL A 150 3.44 17.49 -0.66
N LEU A 151 3.89 17.90 -1.85
CA LEU A 151 4.02 17.00 -2.99
C LEU A 151 4.98 15.83 -2.71
N GLU A 152 6.16 16.10 -2.10
CA GLU A 152 7.12 15.05 -1.74
C GLU A 152 6.53 14.07 -0.72
N SER A 153 5.79 14.59 0.24
CA SER A 153 5.13 13.78 1.25
C SER A 153 4.04 12.90 0.66
N LEU A 154 3.20 13.47 -0.23
CA LEU A 154 2.15 12.70 -0.92
C LEU A 154 2.74 11.64 -1.85
N THR A 155 3.85 11.98 -2.54
CA THR A 155 4.57 11.04 -3.41
C THR A 155 5.12 9.86 -2.60
N ALA A 156 5.68 10.09 -1.42
CA ALA A 156 6.18 9.02 -0.54
C ALA A 156 5.06 8.07 -0.08
N LEU A 157 3.93 8.64 0.35
CA LEU A 157 2.82 7.84 0.87
C LEU A 157 2.02 7.12 -0.22
N LEU A 158 2.04 7.65 -1.45
CA LEU A 158 1.41 7.01 -2.60
C LEU A 158 2.03 5.65 -2.91
N ASP A 159 3.35 5.47 -2.72
CA ASP A 159 4.01 4.21 -3.05
C ASP A 159 3.37 3.02 -2.33
N CYS A 160 3.16 3.12 -1.02
CA CYS A 160 2.53 2.05 -0.22
C CYS A 160 1.21 1.58 -0.86
N SER A 161 0.30 2.50 -1.10
CA SER A 161 -1.03 2.19 -1.64
C SER A 161 -0.95 1.65 -3.08
N TRP A 162 -0.10 2.22 -3.93
CA TRP A 162 0.02 1.82 -5.32
C TRP A 162 0.77 0.49 -5.48
N ALA A 163 1.82 0.26 -4.69
CA ALA A 163 2.55 -1.01 -4.66
C ALA A 163 1.63 -2.19 -4.35
N TYR A 164 0.77 -2.08 -3.33
CA TYR A 164 -0.19 -3.13 -2.95
C TYR A 164 -1.16 -3.45 -4.10
N ALA A 165 -1.72 -2.44 -4.75
CA ALA A 165 -2.60 -2.64 -5.90
C ALA A 165 -1.86 -3.31 -7.08
N TYR A 166 -0.65 -2.81 -7.43
CA TYR A 166 0.17 -3.34 -8.50
C TYR A 166 0.57 -4.80 -8.25
N ILE A 167 1.09 -5.10 -7.06
CA ILE A 167 1.53 -6.44 -6.66
C ILE A 167 0.35 -7.41 -6.66
N ALA A 168 -0.78 -7.03 -6.04
CA ALA A 168 -1.95 -7.89 -5.97
C ALA A 168 -2.49 -8.24 -7.36
N ASP A 169 -2.61 -7.25 -8.28
CA ASP A 169 -3.10 -7.48 -9.64
C ASP A 169 -2.18 -8.43 -10.42
N HIS A 170 -0.86 -8.20 -10.38
CA HIS A 170 0.10 -9.04 -11.08
C HIS A 170 0.17 -10.46 -10.50
N MET A 171 0.10 -10.59 -9.16
CA MET A 171 0.05 -11.89 -8.49
C MET A 171 -1.21 -12.66 -8.86
N VAL A 172 -2.38 -12.01 -8.87
CA VAL A 172 -3.63 -12.60 -9.36
C VAL A 172 -3.48 -13.05 -10.82
N GLY A 173 -2.78 -12.27 -11.65
CA GLY A 173 -2.43 -12.63 -13.03
C GLY A 173 -1.60 -13.90 -13.14
N ARG A 174 -0.60 -13.99 -12.29
CA ARG A 174 0.41 -15.07 -12.33
C ARG A 174 -0.08 -16.35 -11.65
N TYR A 175 -0.78 -16.24 -10.52
CA TYR A 175 -1.14 -17.38 -9.65
C TYR A 175 -2.63 -17.76 -9.72
N GLY A 176 -3.50 -16.97 -10.31
CA GLY A 176 -4.93 -17.16 -10.59
C GLY A 176 -5.65 -18.23 -9.74
N GLU A 177 -5.67 -19.48 -10.22
CA GLU A 177 -6.31 -20.62 -9.55
C GLU A 177 -5.75 -20.92 -8.15
N LYS A 178 -4.44 -20.73 -7.93
CA LYS A 178 -3.82 -20.96 -6.63
C LYS A 178 -4.34 -19.96 -5.61
N ILE A 179 -4.36 -18.67 -5.97
CA ILE A 179 -4.90 -17.61 -5.11
C ILE A 179 -6.37 -17.86 -4.80
N ARG A 180 -7.17 -18.28 -5.78
CA ARG A 180 -8.59 -18.62 -5.56
C ARG A 180 -8.81 -19.64 -4.45
N ASN A 181 -7.89 -20.62 -4.33
CA ASN A 181 -7.94 -21.68 -3.35
C ASN A 181 -7.09 -21.40 -2.10
N SER A 182 -6.36 -20.27 -2.07
CA SER A 182 -5.56 -19.87 -0.93
C SER A 182 -6.44 -19.42 0.24
N PRO A 183 -6.08 -19.73 1.49
CA PRO A 183 -6.73 -19.17 2.66
C PRO A 183 -6.56 -17.63 2.75
N TYR A 184 -5.63 -17.07 2.00
CA TYR A 184 -5.32 -15.63 1.94
C TYR A 184 -5.95 -14.92 0.73
N ARG A 185 -6.87 -15.57 0.01
CA ARG A 185 -7.56 -15.04 -1.18
C ARG A 185 -8.16 -13.64 -0.91
N ASP A 186 -8.73 -13.44 0.27
CA ASP A 186 -9.44 -12.21 0.59
C ASP A 186 -8.50 -10.99 0.65
N TRP A 187 -7.23 -11.18 0.99
CA TRP A 187 -6.19 -10.15 0.88
C TRP A 187 -6.03 -9.69 -0.59
N PHE A 188 -5.82 -10.61 -1.51
CA PHE A 188 -5.70 -10.27 -2.94
C PHE A 188 -6.96 -9.62 -3.49
N THR A 189 -8.14 -10.10 -3.06
CA THR A 189 -9.43 -9.54 -3.49
C THR A 189 -9.62 -8.10 -3.01
N ALA A 190 -9.18 -7.77 -1.80
CA ALA A 190 -9.25 -6.42 -1.26
C ALA A 190 -8.44 -5.43 -2.09
N TYR A 191 -7.16 -5.73 -2.35
CA TYR A 191 -6.25 -4.83 -3.07
C TYR A 191 -6.45 -4.80 -4.59
N THR A 192 -7.20 -5.74 -5.17
CA THR A 192 -7.67 -5.69 -6.57
C THR A 192 -9.11 -5.20 -6.70
N SER A 193 -9.77 -4.81 -5.61
CA SER A 193 -11.13 -4.30 -5.64
C SER A 193 -11.22 -2.97 -6.41
N ARG A 194 -12.38 -2.71 -7.00
CA ARG A 194 -12.62 -1.45 -7.70
C ARG A 194 -12.50 -0.25 -6.74
N GLU A 195 -13.00 -0.39 -5.52
CA GLU A 195 -12.93 0.66 -4.51
C GLU A 195 -11.47 1.06 -4.23
N TYR A 196 -10.59 0.06 -4.05
CA TYR A 196 -9.17 0.29 -3.80
C TYR A 196 -8.45 0.90 -5.02
N THR A 197 -8.72 0.39 -6.22
CA THR A 197 -8.12 0.90 -7.46
C THR A 197 -8.60 2.31 -7.81
N ASP A 198 -9.87 2.63 -7.58
CA ASP A 198 -10.40 3.99 -7.78
C ASP A 198 -9.78 4.97 -6.77
N SER A 199 -9.54 4.56 -5.52
CA SER A 199 -8.83 5.37 -4.51
C SER A 199 -7.38 5.64 -4.92
N ASN A 200 -6.67 4.63 -5.41
CA ASN A 200 -5.31 4.81 -5.95
C ASN A 200 -5.27 5.77 -7.13
N ARG A 201 -6.24 5.68 -8.04
CA ARG A 201 -6.32 6.60 -9.18
C ARG A 201 -6.50 8.03 -8.72
N ALA A 202 -7.38 8.29 -7.76
CA ALA A 202 -7.58 9.62 -7.18
C ALA A 202 -6.29 10.17 -6.55
N TRP A 203 -5.48 9.30 -5.93
CA TRP A 203 -4.19 9.70 -5.37
C TRP A 203 -3.17 10.03 -6.45
N ILE A 204 -3.05 9.18 -7.48
CA ILE A 204 -2.18 9.42 -8.64
C ILE A 204 -2.54 10.75 -9.32
N ASP A 205 -3.84 10.99 -9.56
CA ASP A 205 -4.33 12.23 -10.16
C ASP A 205 -4.00 13.45 -9.28
N MET A 206 -4.09 13.33 -7.95
CA MET A 206 -3.70 14.40 -7.03
C MET A 206 -2.20 14.71 -7.14
N VAL A 207 -1.34 13.71 -7.12
CA VAL A 207 0.11 13.89 -7.26
C VAL A 207 0.46 14.48 -8.62
N ASP A 208 -0.14 14.02 -9.70
CA ASP A 208 0.06 14.57 -11.05
C ASP A 208 -0.39 16.04 -11.14
N SER A 209 -1.52 16.38 -10.52
CA SER A 209 -2.04 17.75 -10.53
C SER A 209 -1.14 18.74 -9.79
N LEU A 210 -0.48 18.29 -8.71
CA LEU A 210 0.45 19.10 -7.93
C LEU A 210 1.83 19.21 -8.58
N ALA A 211 2.15 18.29 -9.46
CA ALA A 211 3.41 18.25 -10.21
C ALA A 211 3.35 19.05 -11.51
N ASP A 212 2.44 20.03 -11.63
CA ASP A 212 2.27 20.81 -12.87
C ASP A 212 3.59 21.45 -13.31
N SER A 213 4.17 20.89 -14.38
CA SER A 213 5.45 21.31 -14.98
C SER A 213 6.66 21.39 -14.04
N PRO A 214 6.95 20.39 -13.17
CA PRO A 214 8.17 20.41 -12.38
C PRO A 214 9.39 20.37 -13.30
N ASP A 215 10.47 21.04 -12.91
CA ASP A 215 11.74 20.89 -13.61
C ASP A 215 12.29 19.46 -13.48
N GLU A 216 13.27 19.11 -14.31
CA GLU A 216 13.85 17.76 -14.37
C GLU A 216 14.46 17.35 -13.02
N GLU A 217 15.15 18.25 -12.32
CA GLU A 217 15.78 18.00 -11.03
C GLU A 217 14.74 17.62 -9.96
N ARG A 218 13.63 18.34 -9.96
CA ARG A 218 12.52 18.06 -9.03
C ARG A 218 11.82 16.74 -9.35
N GLN A 219 11.62 16.43 -10.63
CA GLN A 219 11.07 15.12 -11.02
C GLN A 219 11.96 13.96 -10.60
N GLU A 220 13.28 14.10 -10.78
CA GLU A 220 14.25 13.11 -10.32
C GLU A 220 14.22 12.93 -8.79
N GLU A 221 14.06 14.02 -8.04
CA GLU A 221 13.93 13.96 -6.59
C GLU A 221 12.67 13.20 -6.17
N LEU A 222 11.53 13.47 -6.79
CA LEU A 222 10.27 12.77 -6.53
C LEU A 222 10.38 11.28 -6.88
N CYS A 223 11.04 10.93 -7.97
CA CYS A 223 11.33 9.54 -8.32
C CYS A 223 12.23 8.87 -7.28
N ARG A 224 13.27 9.57 -6.76
CA ARG A 224 14.12 9.03 -5.69
C ARG A 224 13.33 8.77 -4.41
N ILE A 225 12.45 9.68 -4.01
CA ILE A 225 11.58 9.51 -2.85
C ILE A 225 10.71 8.27 -3.04
N PHE A 226 10.05 8.16 -4.18
CA PHE A 226 9.12 7.08 -4.48
C PHE A 226 9.82 5.71 -4.48
N VAL A 227 10.93 5.57 -5.20
CA VAL A 227 11.68 4.30 -5.24
C VAL A 227 12.31 3.95 -3.89
N THR A 228 12.63 4.94 -3.07
CA THR A 228 13.09 4.69 -1.69
C THR A 228 11.97 4.06 -0.87
N CYS A 229 10.73 4.54 -0.99
CA CYS A 229 9.58 3.91 -0.33
C CYS A 229 9.32 2.50 -0.85
N ALA A 230 9.41 2.26 -2.17
CA ALA A 230 9.32 0.92 -2.74
C ALA A 230 10.39 -0.05 -2.18
N GLY A 231 11.60 0.44 -1.91
CA GLY A 231 12.65 -0.32 -1.24
C GLY A 231 12.28 -0.67 0.21
N TYR A 232 11.68 0.26 0.94
CA TYR A 232 11.18 0.00 2.30
C TYR A 232 10.02 -1.00 2.31
N GLU A 233 9.14 -1.00 1.29
CA GLU A 233 8.11 -2.04 1.14
C GLU A 233 8.74 -3.44 0.98
N ASN A 234 9.82 -3.56 0.21
CA ASN A 234 10.55 -4.83 0.10
C ASN A 234 11.16 -5.27 1.44
N ASP A 235 11.70 -4.34 2.20
CA ASP A 235 12.21 -4.59 3.55
C ASP A 235 11.09 -4.97 4.52
N PHE A 236 9.90 -4.39 4.37
CA PHE A 236 8.71 -4.74 5.13
C PHE A 236 8.32 -6.21 4.91
N TRP A 237 8.23 -6.66 3.64
CA TRP A 237 7.91 -8.06 3.32
C TRP A 237 8.92 -9.05 3.91
N ASP A 238 10.21 -8.72 3.88
CA ASP A 238 11.25 -9.53 4.50
C ASP A 238 11.10 -9.56 6.03
N ALA A 239 10.85 -8.40 6.65
CA ALA A 239 10.68 -8.28 8.09
C ALA A 239 9.50 -9.10 8.61
N VAL A 240 8.34 -9.02 7.96
CA VAL A 240 7.15 -9.79 8.39
C VAL A 240 7.27 -11.28 8.08
N TYR A 241 8.13 -11.67 7.13
CA TYR A 241 8.41 -13.06 6.85
C TYR A 241 9.36 -13.68 7.89
N CYS A 242 10.44 -12.98 8.24
CA CYS A 242 11.43 -13.48 9.21
C CYS A 242 10.85 -13.56 10.63
N GLY A 243 9.93 -12.66 11.00
CA GLY A 243 9.43 -12.54 12.36
C GLY A 243 10.46 -11.89 13.30
N GLU A 244 10.18 -11.93 14.60
CA GLU A 244 11.21 -11.64 15.61
C GLU A 244 12.17 -12.84 15.67
N GLU A 245 13.40 -12.72 15.13
CA GLU A 245 14.52 -13.53 15.54
C GLU A 245 15.20 -12.92 16.77
#